data_f4bb4a7c73f6c437631ea312c9ef3625
#
_entry.id   f4bb4a7c73f6c437631ea312c9ef3625
#
_cell.length_a   1.000
_cell.length_b   1.000
_cell.length_c   1.000
_cell.angle_alpha   90.00
_cell.angle_beta   90.00
_cell.angle_gamma   90.00
#
_symmetry.space_group_name_H-M   'P 1'
#
loop_
_entity.id
_entity.type
_entity.pdbx_description
1 polymer ?
#
loop_
_entity_poly.entity_id
_entity_poly.type
_entity_poly.pdbx_seq_one_letter_code
_entity_poly.pdbx_strand_id
1 'polypeptide(L)'
;MLDLVNAQSPYGFADPALVATYPQQAAKAVPGYHDVHTMASVLLAELAPEDARVLVLGAGGGLETKALATAHPDWTFLAVDPSAAMLDLAMTTLGPLASRTSVHEGFVGDAPDGPFDAATALLLLHLLDREERLRTLADVHRRLRPGAPLVVMHVSYPQGDPAERELWLGRHEAYLVASGVEPAHVEKAGTMLRQHMPTLNPDEDRAVLEEAGFTGVTQFFSAFTFRGWIGYA
;
A
#
# COMPACT_ATOMS: atom_id res chain seq x y z
N MET A 1 -0.01 -4.65 15.41
CA MET A 1 -1.10 -4.71 14.41
C MET A 1 -2.44 -4.14 14.92
N LEU A 2 -2.83 -4.34 16.19
CA LEU A 2 -4.10 -3.83 16.76
C LEU A 2 -4.23 -2.30 16.84
N ASP A 3 -3.15 -1.54 16.70
CA ASP A 3 -3.14 -0.09 16.89
C ASP A 3 -3.39 0.73 15.62
N LEU A 4 -3.51 0.10 14.45
CA LEU A 4 -3.71 0.82 13.18
C LEU A 4 -5.08 1.52 13.08
N VAL A 5 -6.11 0.96 13.71
CA VAL A 5 -7.51 1.41 13.58
C VAL A 5 -8.20 1.77 14.89
N ASN A 6 -7.49 1.76 16.02
CA ASN A 6 -8.10 2.23 17.26
C ASN A 6 -8.19 3.78 17.27
N ALA A 7 -9.06 4.33 18.13
CA ALA A 7 -9.28 5.78 18.23
C ALA A 7 -8.02 6.57 18.67
N GLN A 8 -6.98 5.87 19.14
CA GLN A 8 -5.70 6.44 19.58
C GLN A 8 -4.59 6.19 18.55
N SER A 9 -4.92 5.56 17.41
CA SER A 9 -3.95 5.31 16.34
C SER A 9 -3.34 6.61 15.83
N PRO A 10 -2.00 6.71 15.76
CA PRO A 10 -1.35 7.88 15.21
C PRO A 10 -1.67 8.10 13.73
N TYR A 11 -2.18 7.08 13.04
CA TYR A 11 -2.50 7.11 11.61
C TYR A 11 -3.89 7.68 11.30
N GLY A 12 -4.80 7.77 12.29
CA GLY A 12 -6.10 8.42 12.14
C GLY A 12 -7.14 7.69 11.28
N PHE A 13 -6.94 6.42 10.96
CA PHE A 13 -7.89 5.63 10.12
C PHE A 13 -9.22 5.31 10.80
N ALA A 14 -9.38 5.66 12.07
CA ALA A 14 -10.64 5.60 12.79
C ALA A 14 -11.41 6.93 12.80
N ASP A 15 -10.79 8.05 12.38
CA ASP A 15 -11.43 9.37 12.36
C ASP A 15 -12.17 9.59 11.03
N PRO A 16 -13.52 9.68 11.02
CA PRO A 16 -14.29 9.87 9.78
C PRO A 16 -13.90 11.13 9.00
N ALA A 17 -13.48 12.21 9.67
CA ALA A 17 -13.06 13.45 9.00
C ALA A 17 -11.74 13.27 8.25
N LEU A 18 -10.79 12.53 8.82
CA LEU A 18 -9.53 12.19 8.16
C LEU A 18 -9.76 11.18 7.03
N VAL A 19 -10.60 10.17 7.26
CA VAL A 19 -10.98 9.20 6.22
C VAL A 19 -11.60 9.88 5.01
N ALA A 20 -12.52 10.82 5.19
CA ALA A 20 -13.17 11.53 4.09
C ALA A 20 -12.20 12.36 3.22
N THR A 21 -11.09 12.85 3.78
CA THR A 21 -10.09 13.66 3.07
C THR A 21 -8.87 12.85 2.60
N TYR A 22 -8.76 11.59 3.03
CA TYR A 22 -7.62 10.72 2.74
C TYR A 22 -7.25 10.65 1.24
N PRO A 23 -8.19 10.46 0.29
CA PRO A 23 -7.85 10.36 -1.13
C PRO A 23 -7.12 11.58 -1.67
N GLN A 24 -7.56 12.78 -1.28
CA GLN A 24 -6.96 14.04 -1.72
C GLN A 24 -5.59 14.29 -1.04
N GLN A 25 -5.46 13.88 0.22
CA GLN A 25 -4.20 14.02 0.97
C GLN A 25 -3.14 13.04 0.44
N ALA A 26 -3.50 11.79 0.20
CA ALA A 26 -2.60 10.79 -0.36
C ALA A 26 -2.07 11.21 -1.73
N ALA A 27 -2.93 11.72 -2.61
CA ALA A 27 -2.55 12.19 -3.95
C ALA A 27 -1.55 13.36 -3.92
N LYS A 28 -1.59 14.21 -2.88
CA LYS A 28 -0.61 15.30 -2.69
C LYS A 28 0.68 14.83 -2.02
N ALA A 29 0.57 13.87 -1.09
CA ALA A 29 1.69 13.44 -0.27
C ALA A 29 2.60 12.45 -0.96
N VAL A 30 2.08 11.65 -1.89
CA VAL A 30 2.82 10.58 -2.56
C VAL A 30 3.21 11.02 -3.98
N PRO A 31 4.51 11.16 -4.27
CA PRO A 31 4.96 11.47 -5.63
C PRO A 31 4.50 10.40 -6.62
N GLY A 32 3.88 10.82 -7.73
CA GLY A 32 3.40 9.88 -8.74
C GLY A 32 2.26 8.97 -8.31
N TYR A 33 1.45 9.38 -7.33
CA TYR A 33 0.37 8.57 -6.75
C TYR A 33 -0.51 7.86 -7.78
N HIS A 34 -0.99 8.59 -8.78
CA HIS A 34 -1.82 8.01 -9.85
C HIS A 34 -0.99 7.15 -10.83
N ASP A 35 0.26 7.54 -11.08
CA ASP A 35 1.15 6.80 -11.97
C ASP A 35 1.51 5.43 -11.38
N VAL A 36 1.66 5.34 -10.05
CA VAL A 36 1.89 4.05 -9.36
C VAL A 36 0.74 3.09 -9.58
N HIS A 37 -0.52 3.54 -9.54
CA HIS A 37 -1.66 2.69 -9.85
C HIS A 37 -1.63 2.18 -11.31
N THR A 38 -1.24 3.04 -12.25
CA THR A 38 -1.07 2.67 -13.67
C THR A 38 0.08 1.65 -13.83
N MET A 39 1.23 1.90 -13.19
CA MET A 39 2.37 0.97 -13.22
C MET A 39 2.01 -0.37 -12.60
N ALA A 40 1.33 -0.38 -11.44
CA ALA A 40 0.85 -1.61 -10.81
C ALA A 40 -0.08 -2.39 -11.74
N SER A 41 -1.03 -1.70 -12.40
CA SER A 41 -1.93 -2.30 -13.38
C SER A 41 -1.18 -2.99 -14.51
N VAL A 42 -0.18 -2.33 -15.09
CA VAL A 42 0.66 -2.89 -16.18
C VAL A 42 1.43 -4.11 -15.69
N LEU A 43 2.09 -4.02 -14.54
CA LEU A 43 2.93 -5.09 -13.99
C LEU A 43 2.10 -6.34 -13.63
N LEU A 44 0.92 -6.16 -13.05
CA LEU A 44 0.04 -7.28 -12.73
C LEU A 44 -0.45 -7.97 -14.02
N ALA A 45 -0.83 -7.19 -15.04
CA ALA A 45 -1.38 -7.71 -16.30
C ALA A 45 -0.35 -8.47 -17.15
N GLU A 46 0.95 -8.41 -16.85
CA GLU A 46 1.97 -9.21 -17.55
C GLU A 46 1.72 -10.73 -17.37
N LEU A 47 1.18 -11.14 -16.22
CA LEU A 47 0.99 -12.56 -15.87
C LEU A 47 -0.43 -12.91 -15.42
N ALA A 48 -1.22 -11.93 -14.97
CA ALA A 48 -2.59 -12.18 -14.54
C ALA A 48 -3.49 -12.47 -15.75
N PRO A 49 -4.42 -13.44 -15.68
CA PRO A 49 -5.36 -13.75 -16.74
C PRO A 49 -6.37 -12.60 -16.97
N GLU A 50 -7.09 -12.64 -18.09
CA GLU A 50 -8.09 -11.63 -18.44
C GLU A 50 -9.22 -11.52 -17.40
N ASP A 51 -9.57 -12.62 -16.72
CA ASP A 51 -10.60 -12.72 -15.69
C ASP A 51 -10.01 -12.85 -14.26
N ALA A 52 -8.87 -12.22 -14.02
CA ALA A 52 -8.11 -12.38 -12.79
C ALA A 52 -8.90 -12.06 -11.52
N ARG A 53 -8.60 -12.83 -10.48
CA ARG A 53 -9.01 -12.55 -9.09
C ARG A 53 -7.86 -11.90 -8.34
N VAL A 54 -7.99 -10.64 -7.96
CA VAL A 54 -6.92 -9.82 -7.37
C VAL A 54 -7.16 -9.59 -5.89
N LEU A 55 -6.11 -9.81 -5.08
CA LEU A 55 -6.10 -9.49 -3.65
C LEU A 55 -5.50 -8.08 -3.44
N VAL A 56 -6.27 -7.18 -2.85
CA VAL A 56 -5.84 -5.80 -2.54
C VAL A 56 -5.73 -5.63 -1.04
N LEU A 57 -4.50 -5.49 -0.53
CA LEU A 57 -4.22 -5.29 0.89
C LEU A 57 -4.11 -3.82 1.23
N GLY A 58 -4.70 -3.44 2.38
CA GLY A 58 -4.79 -2.04 2.77
C GLY A 58 -5.58 -1.26 1.73
N ALA A 59 -6.75 -1.80 1.35
CA ALA A 59 -7.58 -1.25 0.26
C ALA A 59 -7.99 0.20 0.49
N GLY A 60 -7.93 0.68 1.72
CA GLY A 60 -8.15 2.06 2.10
C GLY A 60 -9.42 2.64 1.47
N GLY A 61 -9.32 3.87 0.93
CA GLY A 61 -10.45 4.54 0.27
C GLY A 61 -10.79 4.03 -1.14
N GLY A 62 -10.21 2.90 -1.61
CA GLY A 62 -10.62 2.22 -2.85
C GLY A 62 -10.07 2.81 -4.15
N LEU A 63 -9.18 3.81 -4.12
CA LEU A 63 -8.67 4.46 -5.34
C LEU A 63 -7.80 3.51 -6.19
N GLU A 64 -6.97 2.69 -5.54
CA GLU A 64 -6.19 1.64 -6.19
C GLU A 64 -7.11 0.63 -6.86
N THR A 65 -8.04 0.04 -6.10
CA THR A 65 -9.02 -0.93 -6.63
C THR A 65 -9.82 -0.33 -7.78
N LYS A 66 -10.22 0.94 -7.69
CA LYS A 66 -10.93 1.64 -8.77
C LYS A 66 -10.09 1.77 -10.04
N ALA A 67 -8.81 2.11 -9.89
CA ALA A 67 -7.90 2.22 -11.03
C ALA A 67 -7.75 0.87 -11.76
N LEU A 68 -7.49 -0.21 -11.00
CA LEU A 68 -7.39 -1.57 -11.53
C LEU A 68 -8.70 -2.04 -12.17
N ALA A 69 -9.85 -1.84 -11.49
CA ALA A 69 -11.15 -2.24 -11.98
C ALA A 69 -11.59 -1.46 -13.23
N THR A 70 -11.11 -0.23 -13.41
CA THR A 70 -11.37 0.56 -14.62
C THR A 70 -10.52 0.06 -15.80
N ALA A 71 -9.26 -0.28 -15.55
CA ALA A 71 -8.34 -0.77 -16.57
C ALA A 71 -8.68 -2.19 -17.04
N HIS A 72 -9.21 -3.03 -16.14
CA HIS A 72 -9.48 -4.46 -16.38
C HIS A 72 -10.95 -4.79 -16.09
N PRO A 73 -11.82 -4.76 -17.11
CA PRO A 73 -13.29 -4.91 -16.94
C PRO A 73 -13.72 -6.24 -16.34
N ASP A 74 -12.97 -7.31 -16.57
CA ASP A 74 -13.32 -8.67 -16.16
C ASP A 74 -12.65 -9.11 -14.85
N TRP A 75 -11.73 -8.29 -14.30
CA TRP A 75 -11.11 -8.59 -13.03
C TRP A 75 -12.09 -8.45 -11.87
N THR A 76 -11.92 -9.33 -10.88
CA THR A 76 -12.64 -9.30 -9.60
C THR A 76 -11.66 -9.08 -8.44
N PHE A 77 -12.13 -8.51 -7.33
CA PHE A 77 -11.27 -8.05 -6.25
C PHE A 77 -11.74 -8.57 -4.89
N LEU A 78 -10.78 -8.90 -4.04
CA LEU A 78 -10.96 -8.98 -2.60
C LEU A 78 -10.18 -7.82 -1.96
N ALA A 79 -10.90 -6.84 -1.44
CA ALA A 79 -10.35 -5.67 -0.76
C ALA A 79 -10.28 -5.96 0.75
N VAL A 80 -9.07 -5.96 1.30
CA VAL A 80 -8.80 -6.25 2.72
C VAL A 80 -8.32 -4.99 3.42
N ASP A 81 -9.01 -4.56 4.46
CA ASP A 81 -8.61 -3.43 5.30
C ASP A 81 -9.18 -3.62 6.72
N PRO A 82 -8.43 -3.32 7.79
CA PRO A 82 -8.94 -3.45 9.14
C PRO A 82 -9.91 -2.31 9.54
N SER A 83 -10.05 -1.26 8.72
CA SER A 83 -10.95 -0.13 8.98
C SER A 83 -12.26 -0.27 8.20
N ALA A 84 -13.37 -0.54 8.91
CA ALA A 84 -14.71 -0.54 8.32
C ALA A 84 -15.01 0.79 7.60
N ALA A 85 -14.62 1.93 8.19
CA ALA A 85 -14.83 3.25 7.60
C ALA A 85 -14.07 3.43 6.27
N MET A 86 -12.87 2.87 6.15
CA MET A 86 -12.12 2.85 4.90
C MET A 86 -12.79 1.95 3.85
N LEU A 87 -13.28 0.78 4.24
CA LEU A 87 -14.00 -0.11 3.32
C LEU A 87 -15.32 0.51 2.83
N ASP A 88 -16.07 1.21 3.69
CA ASP A 88 -17.27 1.95 3.30
C ASP A 88 -16.94 3.07 2.29
N LEU A 89 -15.84 3.80 2.53
CA LEU A 89 -15.34 4.79 1.58
C LEU A 89 -14.93 4.13 0.27
N ALA A 90 -14.27 2.96 0.32
CA ALA A 90 -13.86 2.23 -0.88
C ALA A 90 -15.07 1.84 -1.73
N MET A 91 -16.13 1.29 -1.14
CA MET A 91 -17.34 0.91 -1.86
C MET A 91 -18.03 2.14 -2.48
N THR A 92 -18.03 3.27 -1.77
CA THR A 92 -18.54 4.56 -2.30
C THR A 92 -17.69 5.04 -3.48
N THR A 93 -16.36 4.99 -3.35
CA THR A 93 -15.39 5.39 -4.40
C THR A 93 -15.52 4.56 -5.67
N LEU A 94 -15.73 3.25 -5.50
CA LEU A 94 -15.91 2.30 -6.60
C LEU A 94 -17.20 2.54 -7.38
N GLY A 95 -18.28 2.94 -6.70
CA GLY A 95 -19.58 3.16 -7.34
C GLY A 95 -20.07 1.90 -8.09
N PRO A 96 -20.37 1.98 -9.40
CA PRO A 96 -20.82 0.82 -10.18
C PRO A 96 -19.81 -0.34 -10.22
N LEU A 97 -18.51 -0.07 -10.06
CA LEU A 97 -17.44 -1.08 -10.06
C LEU A 97 -17.45 -1.94 -8.78
N ALA A 98 -18.14 -1.50 -7.73
CA ALA A 98 -18.27 -2.23 -6.47
C ALA A 98 -18.89 -3.64 -6.64
N SER A 99 -19.69 -3.85 -7.68
CA SER A 99 -20.29 -5.17 -7.97
C SER A 99 -19.27 -6.28 -8.23
N ARG A 100 -18.01 -5.92 -8.54
CA ARG A 100 -16.89 -6.86 -8.78
C ARG A 100 -15.91 -6.92 -7.61
N THR A 101 -16.24 -6.28 -6.47
CA THR A 101 -15.36 -6.19 -5.31
C THR A 101 -16.06 -6.77 -4.08
N SER A 102 -15.43 -7.76 -3.48
CA SER A 102 -15.77 -8.24 -2.14
C SER A 102 -14.88 -7.54 -1.12
N VAL A 103 -15.39 -7.27 0.08
CA VAL A 103 -14.62 -6.65 1.17
C VAL A 103 -14.41 -7.62 2.31
N HIS A 104 -13.27 -7.53 2.98
CA HIS A 104 -12.95 -8.22 4.22
C HIS A 104 -12.44 -7.20 5.25
N GLU A 105 -13.22 -6.98 6.30
CA GLU A 105 -12.79 -6.18 7.45
C GLU A 105 -11.89 -7.03 8.34
N GLY A 106 -10.60 -6.73 8.34
CA GLY A 106 -9.61 -7.50 9.07
C GLY A 106 -8.24 -7.47 8.41
N PHE A 107 -7.45 -8.47 8.75
CA PHE A 107 -6.10 -8.65 8.22
C PHE A 107 -6.05 -9.79 7.21
N VAL A 108 -4.99 -9.83 6.40
CA VAL A 108 -4.86 -10.89 5.39
C VAL A 108 -4.78 -12.29 5.99
N GLY A 109 -4.33 -12.41 7.25
CA GLY A 109 -4.21 -13.69 7.94
C GLY A 109 -5.53 -14.45 8.12
N ASP A 110 -6.63 -13.72 8.31
CA ASP A 110 -8.00 -14.22 8.50
C ASP A 110 -8.92 -13.95 7.30
N ALA A 111 -8.38 -13.35 6.23
CA ALA A 111 -9.10 -13.17 4.98
C ALA A 111 -9.39 -14.52 4.27
N PRO A 112 -10.43 -14.57 3.42
CA PRO A 112 -10.74 -15.74 2.61
C PRO A 112 -9.52 -16.30 1.87
N ASP A 113 -9.44 -17.61 1.79
CA ASP A 113 -8.37 -18.30 1.08
C ASP A 113 -8.43 -18.04 -0.44
N GLY A 114 -7.24 -18.15 -1.06
CA GLY A 114 -7.07 -18.07 -2.50
C GLY A 114 -7.63 -19.30 -3.25
N PRO A 115 -7.07 -19.61 -4.42
CA PRO A 115 -5.95 -18.87 -5.00
C PRO A 115 -6.35 -17.54 -5.62
N PHE A 116 -5.44 -16.55 -5.52
CA PHE A 116 -5.53 -15.29 -6.26
C PHE A 116 -4.52 -15.28 -7.39
N ASP A 117 -4.85 -14.57 -8.47
CA ASP A 117 -4.02 -14.48 -9.69
C ASP A 117 -3.00 -13.34 -9.60
N ALA A 118 -3.21 -12.39 -8.70
CA ALA A 118 -2.34 -11.26 -8.44
C ALA A 118 -2.65 -10.63 -7.08
N ALA A 119 -1.71 -9.86 -6.53
CA ALA A 119 -1.94 -9.06 -5.32
C ALA A 119 -1.26 -7.70 -5.37
N THR A 120 -1.78 -6.77 -4.56
CA THR A 120 -1.16 -5.47 -4.30
C THR A 120 -1.13 -5.16 -2.81
N ALA A 121 -0.12 -4.38 -2.39
CA ALA A 121 -0.04 -3.76 -1.07
C ALA A 121 0.60 -2.36 -1.21
N LEU A 122 -0.21 -1.39 -1.62
CA LEU A 122 0.25 -0.01 -1.82
C LEU A 122 0.01 0.81 -0.56
N LEU A 123 1.05 1.52 -0.09
CA LEU A 123 1.03 2.40 1.08
C LEU A 123 0.64 1.70 2.40
N LEU A 124 0.90 0.41 2.51
CA LEU A 124 0.55 -0.39 3.69
C LEU A 124 1.78 -0.79 4.52
N LEU A 125 2.78 -1.44 3.90
CA LEU A 125 3.80 -2.18 4.64
C LEU A 125 4.65 -1.32 5.59
N HIS A 126 4.83 -0.05 5.31
CA HIS A 126 5.55 0.88 6.19
C HIS A 126 4.85 1.15 7.54
N LEU A 127 3.59 0.74 7.69
CA LEU A 127 2.84 0.81 8.94
C LEU A 127 3.11 -0.39 9.87
N LEU A 128 3.77 -1.42 9.35
CA LEU A 128 4.06 -2.69 10.01
C LEU A 128 5.54 -2.75 10.39
N ASP A 129 5.86 -3.27 11.56
CA ASP A 129 7.25 -3.61 11.88
C ASP A 129 7.75 -4.77 10.99
N ARG A 130 9.06 -5.06 11.06
CA ARG A 130 9.68 -6.07 10.19
C ARG A 130 9.02 -7.45 10.33
N GLU A 131 8.71 -7.86 11.55
CA GLU A 131 8.14 -9.19 11.81
C GLU A 131 6.68 -9.27 11.35
N GLU A 132 5.89 -8.24 11.62
CA GLU A 132 4.51 -8.12 11.12
C GLU A 132 4.47 -8.07 9.59
N ARG A 133 5.42 -7.35 8.96
CA ARG A 133 5.57 -7.25 7.51
C ARG A 133 5.86 -8.61 6.91
N LEU A 134 6.81 -9.37 7.49
CA LEU A 134 7.13 -10.72 7.06
C LEU A 134 5.92 -11.66 7.16
N ARG A 135 5.21 -11.65 8.29
CA ARG A 135 3.99 -12.47 8.47
C ARG A 135 2.93 -12.12 7.44
N THR A 136 2.66 -10.83 7.24
CA THR A 136 1.68 -10.34 6.27
C THR A 136 2.03 -10.79 4.85
N LEU A 137 3.28 -10.65 4.44
CA LEU A 137 3.75 -11.07 3.11
C LEU A 137 3.70 -12.59 2.92
N ALA A 138 4.04 -13.39 3.95
CA ALA A 138 3.89 -14.85 3.91
C ALA A 138 2.41 -15.26 3.79
N ASP A 139 1.51 -14.53 4.45
CA ASP A 139 0.06 -14.74 4.35
C ASP A 139 -0.48 -14.41 2.95
N VAL A 140 0.08 -13.41 2.27
CA VAL A 140 -0.21 -13.11 0.87
C VAL A 140 0.33 -14.21 -0.03
N HIS A 141 1.61 -14.57 0.13
CA HIS A 141 2.28 -15.57 -0.70
C HIS A 141 1.49 -16.89 -0.75
N ARG A 142 1.06 -17.43 0.41
CA ARG A 142 0.29 -18.69 0.45
C ARG A 142 -1.10 -18.60 -0.20
N ARG A 143 -1.63 -17.40 -0.43
CA ARG A 143 -2.92 -17.16 -1.09
C ARG A 143 -2.80 -16.91 -2.58
N LEU A 144 -1.61 -16.68 -3.07
CA LEU A 144 -1.34 -16.50 -4.49
C LEU A 144 -1.15 -17.85 -5.20
N ARG A 145 -1.47 -17.89 -6.49
CA ARG A 145 -1.06 -19.01 -7.35
C ARG A 145 0.45 -18.98 -7.54
N PRO A 146 1.11 -20.14 -7.71
CA PRO A 146 2.53 -20.16 -8.06
C PRO A 146 2.84 -19.28 -9.27
N GLY A 147 3.82 -18.39 -9.14
CA GLY A 147 4.21 -17.41 -10.15
C GLY A 147 3.32 -16.17 -10.25
N ALA A 148 2.28 -16.04 -9.44
CA ALA A 148 1.43 -14.85 -9.44
C ALA A 148 2.16 -13.60 -8.95
N PRO A 149 1.98 -12.42 -9.59
CA PRO A 149 2.67 -11.20 -9.22
C PRO A 149 2.09 -10.56 -7.96
N LEU A 150 3.00 -10.04 -7.12
CA LEU A 150 2.70 -9.09 -6.04
C LEU A 150 3.37 -7.76 -6.36
N VAL A 151 2.61 -6.67 -6.38
CA VAL A 151 3.15 -5.31 -6.45
C VAL A 151 3.01 -4.63 -5.09
N VAL A 152 4.11 -4.13 -4.56
CA VAL A 152 4.14 -3.35 -3.32
C VAL A 152 4.74 -1.97 -3.55
N MET A 153 4.25 -0.94 -2.86
CA MET A 153 4.88 0.38 -2.81
C MET A 153 4.59 1.02 -1.45
N HIS A 154 5.62 1.55 -0.82
CA HIS A 154 5.51 2.17 0.49
C HIS A 154 6.70 3.06 0.81
N VAL A 155 6.70 3.67 2.00
CA VAL A 155 7.84 4.46 2.50
C VAL A 155 9.00 3.53 2.79
N SER A 156 10.12 3.78 2.11
CA SER A 156 11.38 3.05 2.21
C SER A 156 12.52 3.95 1.72
N TYR A 157 13.51 4.19 2.55
CA TYR A 157 14.64 5.07 2.23
C TYR A 157 15.84 4.72 3.12
N PRO A 158 17.09 5.15 2.78
CA PRO A 158 18.28 4.85 3.56
C PRO A 158 18.13 5.21 5.04
N GLN A 159 18.47 4.28 5.94
CA GLN A 159 18.34 4.42 7.40
C GLN A 159 19.69 4.37 8.14
N GLY A 160 20.78 4.00 7.46
CA GLY A 160 22.07 3.72 8.11
C GLY A 160 22.83 4.97 8.57
N ASP A 161 22.91 5.99 7.70
CA ASP A 161 23.55 7.28 8.04
C ASP A 161 22.49 8.31 8.46
N PRO A 162 22.58 8.86 9.70
CA PRO A 162 21.65 9.88 10.17
C PRO A 162 21.57 11.12 9.26
N ALA A 163 22.69 11.56 8.69
CA ALA A 163 22.71 12.71 7.79
C ALA A 163 22.01 12.42 6.46
N GLU A 164 22.24 11.24 5.89
CA GLU A 164 21.54 10.80 4.70
C GLU A 164 20.03 10.62 4.96
N ARG A 165 19.68 10.03 6.10
CA ARG A 165 18.29 9.90 6.53
C ARG A 165 17.57 11.24 6.56
N GLU A 166 18.15 12.24 7.25
CA GLU A 166 17.57 13.59 7.31
C GLU A 166 17.52 14.28 5.95
N LEU A 167 18.49 14.03 5.07
CA LEU A 167 18.47 14.54 3.71
C LEU A 167 17.25 14.04 2.91
N TRP A 168 16.94 12.73 3.01
CA TRP A 168 15.78 12.16 2.32
C TRP A 168 14.45 12.66 2.89
N LEU A 169 14.37 12.80 4.22
CA LEU A 169 13.20 13.38 4.89
C LEU A 169 12.99 14.85 4.49
N GLY A 170 14.04 15.66 4.50
CA GLY A 170 13.97 17.06 4.07
C GLY A 170 13.55 17.22 2.61
N ARG A 171 14.01 16.33 1.71
CA ARG A 171 13.56 16.31 0.30
C ARG A 171 12.07 15.97 0.18
N HIS A 172 11.59 15.03 0.98
CA HIS A 172 10.16 14.68 1.02
C HIS A 172 9.32 15.84 1.56
N GLU A 173 9.73 16.47 2.65
CA GLU A 173 9.06 17.66 3.21
C GLU A 173 9.02 18.81 2.19
N ALA A 174 10.10 19.06 1.47
CA ALA A 174 10.14 20.05 0.39
C ALA A 174 9.16 19.73 -0.74
N TYR A 175 9.02 18.44 -1.07
CA TYR A 175 8.02 17.99 -2.04
C TYR A 175 6.59 18.21 -1.53
N LEU A 176 6.29 17.91 -0.26
CA LEU A 176 4.97 18.18 0.34
C LEU A 176 4.60 19.67 0.24
N VAL A 177 5.53 20.57 0.58
CA VAL A 177 5.34 22.01 0.44
C VAL A 177 5.07 22.39 -1.01
N ALA A 178 5.86 21.90 -1.96
CA ALA A 178 5.70 22.16 -3.39
C ALA A 178 4.37 21.63 -3.95
N SER A 179 3.83 20.56 -3.34
CA SER A 179 2.53 19.96 -3.69
C SER A 179 1.34 20.65 -3.03
N GLY A 180 1.57 21.75 -2.29
CA GLY A 180 0.52 22.53 -1.64
C GLY A 180 -0.08 21.86 -0.39
N VAL A 181 0.73 21.07 0.33
CA VAL A 181 0.37 20.57 1.65
C VAL A 181 0.60 21.69 2.67
N GLU A 182 -0.35 21.90 3.56
CA GLU A 182 -0.27 22.93 4.59
C GLU A 182 0.92 22.69 5.54
N PRO A 183 1.67 23.75 5.96
CA PRO A 183 2.88 23.60 6.78
C PRO A 183 2.69 22.76 8.04
N ALA A 184 1.58 22.90 8.74
CA ALA A 184 1.28 22.10 9.93
C ALA A 184 1.16 20.59 9.63
N HIS A 185 0.65 20.23 8.45
CA HIS A 185 0.57 18.84 8.00
C HIS A 185 1.94 18.31 7.57
N VAL A 186 2.80 19.16 6.97
CA VAL A 186 4.19 18.79 6.65
C VAL A 186 4.98 18.47 7.91
N GLU A 187 4.89 19.33 8.95
CA GLU A 187 5.53 19.09 10.24
C GLU A 187 5.04 17.77 10.90
N LYS A 188 3.73 17.55 10.90
CA LYS A 188 3.14 16.31 11.42
C LYS A 188 3.63 15.07 10.66
N ALA A 189 3.66 15.11 9.34
CA ALA A 189 4.16 14.02 8.50
C ALA A 189 5.65 13.75 8.76
N GLY A 190 6.48 14.79 8.86
CA GLY A 190 7.89 14.66 9.19
C GLY A 190 8.12 14.05 10.58
N THR A 191 7.35 14.46 11.57
CA THR A 191 7.40 13.87 12.93
C THR A 191 6.99 12.39 12.90
N MET A 192 5.92 12.06 12.16
CA MET A 192 5.45 10.69 12.01
C MET A 192 6.54 9.79 11.43
N LEU A 193 7.17 10.20 10.33
CA LEU A 193 8.24 9.46 9.66
C LEU A 193 9.48 9.29 10.56
N ARG A 194 9.84 10.30 11.36
CA ARG A 194 11.03 10.24 12.21
C ARG A 194 10.85 9.39 13.46
N GLN A 195 9.66 9.39 14.05
CA GLN A 195 9.47 8.92 15.43
C GLN A 195 8.53 7.73 15.58
N HIS A 196 7.61 7.54 14.64
CA HIS A 196 6.51 6.58 14.81
C HIS A 196 6.39 5.53 13.72
N MET A 197 6.98 5.77 12.56
CA MET A 197 6.86 4.83 11.45
C MET A 197 7.99 3.80 11.46
N PRO A 198 7.68 2.49 11.48
CA PRO A 198 8.68 1.42 11.47
C PRO A 198 9.27 1.21 10.06
N THR A 199 9.90 2.26 9.53
CA THR A 199 10.44 2.27 8.17
C THR A 199 11.70 1.43 8.09
N LEU A 200 11.78 0.56 7.09
CA LEU A 200 12.97 -0.17 6.70
C LEU A 200 13.73 0.57 5.57
N ASN A 201 15.02 0.23 5.39
CA ASN A 201 15.74 0.64 4.20
C ASN A 201 15.38 -0.23 2.98
N PRO A 202 15.69 0.19 1.73
CA PRO A 202 15.30 -0.55 0.53
C PRO A 202 15.84 -1.98 0.44
N ASP A 203 17.03 -2.25 0.96
CA ASP A 203 17.61 -3.59 0.94
C ASP A 203 16.92 -4.51 1.96
N GLU A 204 16.56 -3.97 3.13
CA GLU A 204 15.76 -4.70 4.14
C GLU A 204 14.35 -5.01 3.61
N ASP A 205 13.69 -4.08 2.93
CA ASP A 205 12.38 -4.31 2.33
C ASP A 205 12.41 -5.41 1.27
N ARG A 206 13.42 -5.36 0.40
CA ARG A 206 13.65 -6.42 -0.57
C ARG A 206 13.89 -7.77 0.11
N ALA A 207 14.75 -7.80 1.13
CA ALA A 207 15.06 -9.03 1.87
C ALA A 207 13.82 -9.64 2.55
N VAL A 208 12.91 -8.80 3.10
CA VAL A 208 11.65 -9.28 3.71
C VAL A 208 10.72 -9.90 2.66
N LEU A 209 10.65 -9.35 1.44
CA LEU A 209 9.89 -9.94 0.34
C LEU A 209 10.47 -11.32 -0.05
N GLU A 210 11.79 -11.42 -0.19
CA GLU A 210 12.48 -12.67 -0.52
C GLU A 210 12.33 -13.71 0.60
N GLU A 211 12.44 -13.31 1.87
CA GLU A 211 12.24 -14.16 3.06
C GLU A 211 10.79 -14.69 3.16
N ALA A 212 9.81 -13.90 2.73
CA ALA A 212 8.41 -14.31 2.67
C ALA A 212 8.11 -15.30 1.53
N GLY A 213 9.09 -15.62 0.68
CA GLY A 213 8.99 -16.59 -0.41
C GLY A 213 8.88 -16.01 -1.81
N PHE A 214 8.79 -14.68 -1.96
CA PHE A 214 8.72 -14.06 -3.28
C PHE A 214 10.05 -14.13 -4.01
N THR A 215 10.00 -14.45 -5.30
CA THR A 215 11.15 -14.56 -6.20
C THR A 215 11.16 -13.44 -7.22
N GLY A 216 12.31 -13.20 -7.89
CA GLY A 216 12.43 -12.17 -8.93
C GLY A 216 12.15 -10.75 -8.44
N VAL A 217 12.33 -10.48 -7.16
CA VAL A 217 12.03 -9.18 -6.54
C VAL A 217 12.82 -8.07 -7.21
N THR A 218 12.12 -7.16 -7.88
CA THR A 218 12.70 -6.08 -8.68
C THR A 218 12.05 -4.76 -8.32
N GLN A 219 12.87 -3.73 -8.10
CA GLN A 219 12.37 -2.39 -7.85
C GLN A 219 11.94 -1.74 -9.17
N PHE A 220 10.67 -1.30 -9.25
CA PHE A 220 10.13 -0.59 -10.42
C PHE A 220 9.91 0.91 -10.17
N PHE A 221 9.83 1.34 -8.89
CA PHE A 221 9.54 2.71 -8.53
C PHE A 221 10.50 3.26 -7.47
N SER A 222 10.90 4.52 -7.65
CA SER A 222 11.71 5.25 -6.67
C SER A 222 11.42 6.75 -6.76
N ALA A 223 10.83 7.32 -5.69
CA ALA A 223 10.58 8.76 -5.60
C ALA A 223 10.71 9.24 -4.16
N PHE A 224 11.73 10.07 -3.88
CA PHE A 224 12.09 10.57 -2.54
C PHE A 224 12.16 9.43 -1.51
N THR A 225 11.25 9.40 -0.54
CA THR A 225 11.17 8.38 0.51
C THR A 225 10.33 7.15 0.10
N PHE A 226 9.80 7.09 -1.10
CA PHE A 226 8.99 5.96 -1.56
C PHE A 226 9.76 5.03 -2.50
N ARG A 227 9.50 3.73 -2.35
CA ARG A 227 9.99 2.68 -3.24
C ARG A 227 8.87 1.70 -3.55
N GLY A 228 8.93 1.10 -4.75
CA GLY A 228 8.01 0.05 -5.15
C GLY A 228 8.73 -1.14 -5.74
N TRP A 229 8.25 -2.33 -5.43
CA TRP A 229 8.79 -3.60 -5.93
C TRP A 229 7.68 -4.46 -6.53
N ILE A 230 8.07 -5.28 -7.49
CA ILE A 230 7.32 -6.45 -7.94
C ILE A 230 8.09 -7.69 -7.54
N GLY A 231 7.36 -8.74 -7.14
CA GLY A 231 7.88 -10.09 -6.87
C GLY A 231 6.84 -11.13 -7.24
N TYR A 232 7.24 -12.40 -7.31
CA TYR A 232 6.40 -13.50 -7.79
C TYR A 232 6.33 -14.62 -6.76
N ALA A 233 5.14 -15.17 -6.51
CA ALA A 233 4.88 -16.26 -5.57
C ALA A 233 5.38 -17.63 -6.06
#